data_26c07f299faf155e2a359a1e229ca2ae
#
_entry.id   26c07f299faf155e2a359a1e229ca2ae
#
_cell.length_a   1.000
_cell.length_b   1.000
_cell.length_c   1.000
_cell.angle_alpha   90.00
_cell.angle_beta   90.00
_cell.angle_gamma   90.00
#
_symmetry.space_group_name_H-M   'P 1'
#
loop_
_entity.id
_entity.type
_entity.pdbx_description
1 polymer ?
#
loop_
_entity_poly.entity_id
_entity_poly.type
_entity_poly.pdbx_seq_one_letter_code
_entity_poly.pdbx_strand_id
1 'polypeptide(L)'
;MKTATIIDLIVDSDVHTRSMNHIIKQQHISQRMRRRLRNDGIITVNGNAATWNTLVHGGDHLVMKLTPEQEFSVSPMNLDIVYEDEYILVINKEAGVLMHPTSTVRDHTLANGVLHYYQETNQHYDFHPVHRLDKDTSGIVIIAKTSVVQHAFDKKRTHFHKNYDAIVEGQLPANSISIQWPIGRKPGSIIERCCTSEGKPAHTDITVLSSNAISQNMVDQYFTHVQCLLHTGRTHQIRVHLSQLGYPLAGDDLYGGHLNYIGRQALHASRVSFYHPMTNEWLELQAPIPSDMKALLTY
;
A
#
# COMPACT_ATOMS: atom_id res chain seq x y z
N MET A 1 26.51 -11.38 -7.68
CA MET A 1 25.37 -10.44 -7.51
C MET A 1 24.10 -11.26 -7.41
N LYS A 2 23.25 -10.99 -6.41
CA LYS A 2 21.95 -11.68 -6.29
C LYS A 2 21.01 -11.11 -7.35
N THR A 3 20.34 -11.98 -8.11
CA THR A 3 19.36 -11.58 -9.13
C THR A 3 17.97 -12.07 -8.73
N ALA A 4 16.93 -11.27 -8.97
CA ALA A 4 15.55 -11.66 -8.79
C ALA A 4 14.96 -12.16 -10.12
N THR A 5 14.20 -13.25 -10.07
CA THR A 5 13.45 -13.73 -11.23
C THR A 5 12.23 -12.82 -11.44
N ILE A 6 12.14 -12.23 -12.61
CA ILE A 6 11.05 -11.30 -12.99
C ILE A 6 10.02 -12.00 -13.87
N ILE A 7 10.46 -12.91 -14.71
CA ILE A 7 9.64 -13.72 -15.60
C ILE A 7 10.15 -15.14 -15.51
N ASP A 8 9.22 -16.07 -15.34
CA ASP A 8 9.43 -17.52 -15.42
C ASP A 8 8.13 -18.08 -16.01
N LEU A 9 8.18 -18.49 -17.26
CA LEU A 9 6.99 -18.97 -17.97
C LEU A 9 7.34 -19.96 -19.06
N ILE A 10 6.40 -20.85 -19.35
CA ILE A 10 6.40 -21.68 -20.54
C ILE A 10 5.56 -20.95 -21.61
N VAL A 11 6.10 -20.76 -22.79
CA VAL A 11 5.42 -20.12 -23.92
C VAL A 11 4.28 -21.02 -24.38
N ASP A 12 3.08 -20.45 -24.58
CA ASP A 12 1.90 -21.18 -25.01
C ASP A 12 2.19 -22.01 -26.27
N SER A 13 1.72 -23.27 -26.29
CA SER A 13 1.96 -24.23 -27.38
C SER A 13 1.46 -23.74 -28.74
N ASP A 14 0.46 -22.88 -28.78
CA ASP A 14 -0.12 -22.32 -30.00
C ASP A 14 0.75 -21.23 -30.65
N VAL A 15 1.84 -20.86 -30.01
CA VAL A 15 2.78 -19.85 -30.52
C VAL A 15 3.77 -20.52 -31.50
N HIS A 16 3.56 -20.36 -32.81
CA HIS A 16 4.47 -20.93 -33.82
C HIS A 16 5.90 -20.37 -33.68
N THR A 17 6.07 -19.07 -33.87
CA THR A 17 7.34 -18.37 -33.67
C THR A 17 7.05 -16.91 -33.41
N ARG A 18 7.59 -16.36 -32.33
CA ARG A 18 7.42 -14.93 -31.97
C ARG A 18 8.71 -14.34 -31.45
N SER A 19 8.84 -13.05 -31.59
CA SER A 19 9.93 -12.33 -30.93
C SER A 19 9.66 -12.28 -29.41
N MET A 20 10.72 -12.33 -28.61
CA MET A 20 10.69 -12.15 -27.17
C MET A 20 9.84 -10.94 -26.76
N ASN A 21 10.00 -9.81 -27.47
CA ASN A 21 9.23 -8.59 -27.21
C ASN A 21 7.72 -8.79 -27.36
N HIS A 22 7.27 -9.67 -28.27
CA HIS A 22 5.84 -9.99 -28.41
C HIS A 22 5.31 -10.72 -27.18
N ILE A 23 6.01 -11.75 -26.73
CA ILE A 23 5.64 -12.54 -25.54
C ILE A 23 5.63 -11.65 -24.30
N ILE A 24 6.67 -10.83 -24.11
CA ILE A 24 6.82 -9.96 -22.94
C ILE A 24 5.73 -8.85 -22.90
N LYS A 25 5.23 -8.39 -24.05
CA LYS A 25 4.13 -7.42 -24.07
C LYS A 25 2.82 -7.98 -23.54
N GLN A 26 2.63 -9.29 -23.58
CA GLN A 26 1.42 -9.95 -23.03
C GLN A 26 1.51 -10.11 -21.51
N GLN A 27 2.72 -10.03 -20.94
CA GLN A 27 2.94 -10.11 -19.52
C GLN A 27 2.58 -8.78 -18.82
N HIS A 28 2.21 -8.86 -17.55
CA HIS A 28 1.86 -7.71 -16.71
C HIS A 28 3.09 -6.93 -16.25
N ILE A 29 3.93 -6.44 -17.17
CA ILE A 29 5.11 -5.65 -16.87
C ILE A 29 5.04 -4.25 -17.45
N SER A 30 5.50 -3.27 -16.64
CA SER A 30 5.53 -1.87 -17.04
C SER A 30 6.52 -1.63 -18.19
N GLN A 31 6.33 -0.53 -18.94
CA GLN A 31 7.26 -0.15 -20.01
C GLN A 31 8.67 0.10 -19.46
N ARG A 32 8.81 0.67 -18.24
CA ARG A 32 10.09 0.87 -17.56
C ARG A 32 10.78 -0.47 -17.30
N MET A 33 10.04 -1.46 -16.76
CA MET A 33 10.57 -2.79 -16.48
C MET A 33 11.02 -3.50 -17.77
N ARG A 34 10.23 -3.44 -18.84
CA ARG A 34 10.63 -4.00 -20.13
C ARG A 34 11.96 -3.40 -20.65
N ARG A 35 12.14 -2.08 -20.48
CA ARG A 35 13.38 -1.40 -20.85
C ARG A 35 14.56 -1.91 -20.02
N ARG A 36 14.39 -2.10 -18.71
CA ARG A 36 15.43 -2.66 -17.84
C ARG A 36 15.77 -4.11 -18.22
N LEU A 37 14.76 -4.98 -18.37
CA LEU A 37 14.98 -6.37 -18.80
C LEU A 37 15.76 -6.46 -20.12
N ARG A 38 15.48 -5.55 -21.04
CA ARG A 38 16.19 -5.47 -22.31
C ARG A 38 17.65 -5.06 -22.17
N ASN A 39 17.96 -4.11 -21.28
CA ASN A 39 19.30 -3.52 -21.15
C ASN A 39 20.17 -4.32 -20.16
N ASP A 40 19.60 -4.75 -19.05
CA ASP A 40 20.34 -5.23 -17.89
C ASP A 40 19.89 -6.65 -17.46
N GLY A 41 18.92 -7.25 -18.17
CA GLY A 41 18.35 -8.54 -17.82
C GLY A 41 19.24 -9.71 -18.23
N ILE A 42 19.31 -10.73 -17.36
CA ILE A 42 19.81 -12.04 -17.70
C ILE A 42 18.62 -12.83 -18.26
N ILE A 43 18.74 -13.20 -19.53
CA ILE A 43 17.66 -13.89 -20.27
C ILE A 43 18.12 -15.28 -20.64
N THR A 44 17.28 -16.28 -20.36
CA THR A 44 17.52 -17.66 -20.82
C THR A 44 16.24 -18.24 -21.46
N VAL A 45 16.46 -19.07 -22.48
CA VAL A 45 15.42 -19.90 -23.11
C VAL A 45 15.88 -21.34 -23.02
N ASN A 46 15.07 -22.20 -22.39
CA ASN A 46 15.40 -23.62 -22.14
C ASN A 46 16.74 -23.76 -21.40
N GLY A 47 17.05 -22.85 -20.47
CA GLY A 47 18.31 -22.82 -19.73
C GLY A 47 19.51 -22.25 -20.48
N ASN A 48 19.42 -22.01 -21.78
CA ASN A 48 20.50 -21.43 -22.59
C ASN A 48 20.43 -19.90 -22.62
N ALA A 49 21.59 -19.23 -22.58
CA ALA A 49 21.66 -17.79 -22.68
C ALA A 49 21.00 -17.27 -23.97
N ALA A 50 20.15 -16.26 -23.80
CA ALA A 50 19.40 -15.66 -24.90
C ALA A 50 19.48 -14.14 -24.85
N THR A 51 19.06 -13.48 -25.94
CA THR A 51 19.01 -12.02 -26.05
C THR A 51 17.58 -11.56 -26.29
N TRP A 52 17.34 -10.26 -26.19
CA TRP A 52 16.04 -9.65 -26.47
C TRP A 52 15.49 -9.95 -27.87
N ASN A 53 16.38 -10.25 -28.82
CA ASN A 53 16.03 -10.54 -30.21
C ASN A 53 15.86 -12.04 -30.50
N THR A 54 16.10 -12.91 -29.50
CA THR A 54 15.92 -14.35 -29.67
C THR A 54 14.47 -14.66 -30.00
N LEU A 55 14.25 -15.50 -30.98
CA LEU A 55 12.93 -16.02 -31.33
C LEU A 55 12.59 -17.16 -30.37
N VAL A 56 11.33 -17.23 -29.95
CA VAL A 56 10.79 -18.25 -29.05
C VAL A 56 9.62 -18.98 -29.72
N HIS A 57 9.45 -20.24 -29.37
CA HIS A 57 8.44 -21.14 -29.90
C HIS A 57 7.51 -21.62 -28.80
N GLY A 58 6.38 -22.17 -29.16
CA GLY A 58 5.49 -22.84 -28.19
C GLY A 58 6.22 -23.94 -27.45
N GLY A 59 6.05 -24.00 -26.13
CA GLY A 59 6.74 -24.93 -25.24
C GLY A 59 8.09 -24.46 -24.71
N ASP A 60 8.67 -23.36 -25.22
CA ASP A 60 9.93 -22.85 -24.69
C ASP A 60 9.77 -22.33 -23.26
N HIS A 61 10.73 -22.67 -22.40
CA HIS A 61 10.82 -22.16 -21.03
C HIS A 61 11.65 -20.87 -21.01
N LEU A 62 10.99 -19.74 -20.81
CA LEU A 62 11.58 -18.41 -20.77
C LEU A 62 11.79 -17.96 -19.33
N VAL A 63 13.04 -17.69 -18.96
CA VAL A 63 13.37 -17.09 -17.65
C VAL A 63 14.11 -15.78 -17.86
N MET A 64 13.65 -14.72 -17.16
CA MET A 64 14.31 -13.44 -17.12
C MET A 64 14.57 -13.00 -15.69
N LYS A 65 15.80 -12.59 -15.42
CA LYS A 65 16.25 -12.13 -14.10
C LYS A 65 16.83 -10.72 -14.20
N LEU A 66 16.68 -9.95 -13.12
CA LEU A 66 17.31 -8.64 -12.96
C LEU A 66 18.05 -8.54 -11.63
N THR A 67 19.10 -7.74 -11.62
CA THR A 67 19.65 -7.26 -10.35
C THR A 67 18.67 -6.26 -9.74
N PRO A 68 18.34 -6.37 -8.45
CA PRO A 68 17.47 -5.42 -7.76
C PRO A 68 17.94 -3.97 -7.92
N GLU A 69 17.00 -3.03 -8.07
CA GLU A 69 17.31 -1.61 -8.24
C GLU A 69 17.56 -0.90 -6.90
N GLN A 70 17.07 -1.49 -5.82
CA GLN A 70 17.05 -0.84 -4.50
C GLN A 70 18.09 -1.47 -3.59
N GLU A 71 19.17 -0.73 -3.36
CA GLU A 71 20.11 -0.99 -2.28
C GLU A 71 19.65 -0.24 -1.01
N PHE A 72 18.48 -0.61 -0.46
CA PHE A 72 18.19 -0.20 0.90
C PHE A 72 19.02 -1.05 1.86
N SER A 73 19.57 -0.43 2.89
CA SER A 73 20.12 -1.17 4.03
C SER A 73 19.01 -2.07 4.60
N VAL A 74 19.38 -3.23 5.09
CA VAL A 74 18.46 -4.09 5.84
C VAL A 74 18.53 -3.72 7.31
N SER A 75 17.38 -3.73 8.00
CA SER A 75 17.32 -3.50 9.45
C SER A 75 16.37 -4.49 10.09
N PRO A 76 16.76 -5.18 11.16
CA PRO A 76 15.87 -6.05 11.89
C PRO A 76 14.59 -5.31 12.31
N MET A 77 13.45 -5.92 12.08
CA MET A 77 12.15 -5.40 12.47
C MET A 77 11.21 -6.57 12.73
N ASN A 78 10.46 -6.51 13.82
CA ASN A 78 9.38 -7.44 14.04
C ASN A 78 8.22 -7.08 13.12
N LEU A 79 7.85 -7.99 12.19
CA LEU A 79 6.77 -7.80 11.26
C LEU A 79 5.55 -8.60 11.72
N ASP A 80 4.43 -7.93 11.90
CA ASP A 80 3.13 -8.58 12.12
C ASP A 80 2.56 -9.00 10.76
N ILE A 81 2.89 -10.24 10.34
CA ILE A 81 2.51 -10.80 9.04
C ILE A 81 1.08 -11.33 9.13
N VAL A 82 0.19 -10.74 8.34
CA VAL A 82 -1.24 -11.12 8.26
C VAL A 82 -1.46 -12.23 7.23
N TYR A 83 -0.70 -12.20 6.13
CA TYR A 83 -0.79 -13.18 5.05
C TYR A 83 0.49 -13.17 4.22
N GLU A 84 0.89 -14.32 3.74
CA GLU A 84 2.00 -14.46 2.80
C GLU A 84 1.76 -15.64 1.85
N ASP A 85 2.07 -15.43 0.57
CA ASP A 85 2.15 -16.48 -0.44
C ASP A 85 3.38 -16.27 -1.36
N GLU A 86 3.42 -16.93 -2.51
CA GLU A 86 4.49 -16.80 -3.50
C GLU A 86 4.57 -15.39 -4.11
N TYR A 87 3.47 -14.60 -4.11
CA TYR A 87 3.33 -13.38 -4.86
C TYR A 87 3.27 -12.12 -3.99
N ILE A 88 2.68 -12.22 -2.82
CA ILE A 88 2.46 -11.07 -1.93
C ILE A 88 2.84 -11.38 -0.48
N LEU A 89 3.20 -10.33 0.23
CA LEU A 89 3.36 -10.28 1.68
C LEU A 89 2.43 -9.19 2.22
N VAL A 90 1.58 -9.52 3.18
CA VAL A 90 0.64 -8.58 3.80
C VAL A 90 0.97 -8.40 5.26
N ILE A 91 1.16 -7.16 5.68
CA ILE A 91 1.67 -6.79 7.00
C ILE A 91 0.68 -5.86 7.68
N ASN A 92 0.44 -6.05 8.95
CA ASN A 92 -0.16 -5.06 9.83
C ASN A 92 0.94 -4.10 10.31
N LYS A 93 1.11 -2.98 9.60
CA LYS A 93 2.16 -2.00 9.89
C LYS A 93 1.86 -1.26 11.20
N GLU A 94 2.83 -1.19 12.09
CA GLU A 94 2.76 -0.35 13.28
C GLU A 94 2.75 1.15 12.94
N ALA A 95 2.14 1.96 13.80
CA ALA A 95 2.28 3.42 13.75
C ALA A 95 3.72 3.84 14.06
N GLY A 96 4.15 5.00 13.55
CA GLY A 96 5.51 5.51 13.73
C GLY A 96 6.52 5.00 12.69
N VAL A 97 6.18 3.97 11.91
CA VAL A 97 7.06 3.36 10.91
C VAL A 97 6.81 3.96 9.52
N LEU A 98 7.87 4.50 8.90
CA LEU A 98 7.83 4.96 7.51
C LEU A 98 7.77 3.78 6.53
N MET A 99 7.12 3.97 5.40
CA MET A 99 7.06 2.96 4.32
C MET A 99 8.42 2.74 3.65
N HIS A 100 9.14 3.84 3.35
CA HIS A 100 10.40 3.84 2.62
C HIS A 100 11.43 4.74 3.30
N PRO A 101 12.73 4.47 3.09
CA PRO A 101 13.77 5.43 3.42
C PRO A 101 13.53 6.80 2.78
N THR A 102 13.93 7.84 3.52
CA THR A 102 13.89 9.24 3.09
C THR A 102 15.30 9.82 3.13
N SER A 103 15.47 11.09 2.77
CA SER A 103 16.75 11.78 2.92
C SER A 103 17.23 11.87 4.36
N THR A 104 16.32 11.87 5.33
CA THR A 104 16.60 12.03 6.77
C THR A 104 16.51 10.72 7.58
N VAL A 105 15.73 9.75 7.11
CA VAL A 105 15.56 8.43 7.77
C VAL A 105 15.89 7.36 6.75
N ARG A 106 17.03 6.69 6.91
CA ARG A 106 17.55 5.73 5.93
C ARG A 106 17.34 4.27 6.31
N ASP A 107 17.08 4.00 7.57
CA ASP A 107 16.91 2.67 8.16
C ASP A 107 15.66 2.61 9.04
N HIS A 108 15.34 1.44 9.57
CA HIS A 108 14.14 1.21 10.38
C HIS A 108 12.82 1.65 9.71
N THR A 109 12.76 1.59 8.38
CA THR A 109 11.52 1.73 7.63
C THR A 109 10.94 0.34 7.31
N LEU A 110 9.66 0.28 6.92
CA LEU A 110 9.04 -1.00 6.54
C LEU A 110 9.81 -1.69 5.42
N ALA A 111 10.33 -0.93 4.45
CA ALA A 111 11.18 -1.47 3.38
C ALA A 111 12.42 -2.17 3.93
N ASN A 112 13.13 -1.55 4.90
CA ASN A 112 14.31 -2.16 5.51
C ASN A 112 13.97 -3.46 6.26
N GLY A 113 12.86 -3.47 7.01
CA GLY A 113 12.38 -4.64 7.76
C GLY A 113 11.95 -5.78 6.85
N VAL A 114 11.21 -5.49 5.79
CA VAL A 114 10.78 -6.51 4.80
C VAL A 114 11.97 -7.13 4.07
N LEU A 115 12.96 -6.32 3.68
CA LEU A 115 14.17 -6.84 3.05
C LEU A 115 15.00 -7.69 4.01
N HIS A 116 15.05 -7.34 5.30
CA HIS A 116 15.66 -8.19 6.34
C HIS A 116 14.92 -9.52 6.46
N TYR A 117 13.60 -9.50 6.57
CA TYR A 117 12.75 -10.69 6.61
C TYR A 117 12.99 -11.62 5.40
N TYR A 118 13.05 -11.06 4.19
CA TYR A 118 13.36 -11.85 2.99
C TYR A 118 14.75 -12.47 3.05
N GLN A 119 15.75 -11.80 3.62
CA GLN A 119 17.09 -12.37 3.79
C GLN A 119 17.10 -13.54 4.79
N GLU A 120 16.45 -13.37 5.95
CA GLU A 120 16.38 -14.43 6.98
C GLU A 120 15.63 -15.67 6.49
N THR A 121 14.60 -15.48 5.68
CA THR A 121 13.78 -16.57 5.10
C THR A 121 14.34 -17.08 3.78
N ASN A 122 15.56 -16.66 3.38
CA ASN A 122 16.22 -17.04 2.12
C ASN A 122 15.37 -16.72 0.86
N GLN A 123 14.55 -15.70 0.93
CA GLN A 123 13.78 -15.16 -0.20
C GLN A 123 14.59 -14.06 -0.90
N HIS A 124 14.48 -13.95 -2.22
CA HIS A 124 15.26 -12.99 -3.03
C HIS A 124 14.34 -12.05 -3.78
N TYR A 125 13.56 -11.28 -3.04
CA TYR A 125 12.60 -10.32 -3.56
C TYR A 125 12.98 -8.88 -3.21
N ASP A 126 12.36 -7.94 -3.91
CA ASP A 126 12.45 -6.52 -3.62
C ASP A 126 11.20 -6.03 -2.87
N PHE A 127 11.25 -4.78 -2.38
CA PHE A 127 10.13 -4.12 -1.73
C PHE A 127 9.26 -3.35 -2.74
N HIS A 128 8.12 -3.92 -3.12
CA HIS A 128 7.17 -3.34 -4.07
C HIS A 128 5.80 -3.10 -3.41
N PRO A 129 5.59 -2.00 -2.66
CA PRO A 129 4.32 -1.76 -2.00
C PRO A 129 3.22 -1.48 -3.03
N VAL A 130 2.09 -2.14 -2.90
CA VAL A 130 0.88 -1.95 -3.73
C VAL A 130 0.20 -0.62 -3.42
N HIS A 131 0.24 -0.23 -2.16
CA HIS A 131 -0.23 1.06 -1.67
C HIS A 131 0.62 1.52 -0.49
N ARG A 132 0.32 2.69 0.04
CA ARG A 132 1.08 3.26 1.16
C ARG A 132 0.18 3.73 2.27
N LEU A 133 0.73 3.72 3.50
CA LEU A 133 0.21 4.40 4.67
C LEU A 133 1.15 5.54 5.07
N ASP A 134 0.60 6.53 5.76
CA ASP A 134 1.40 7.58 6.39
C ASP A 134 2.23 6.98 7.55
N LYS A 135 3.26 7.68 8.01
CA LYS A 135 4.14 7.23 9.09
C LYS A 135 3.34 6.74 10.31
N ASP A 136 2.45 7.58 10.81
CA ASP A 136 1.73 7.36 12.05
C ASP A 136 0.34 6.72 11.85
N THR A 137 0.00 6.32 10.61
CA THR A 137 -1.14 5.46 10.30
C THR A 137 -0.72 4.01 10.42
N SER A 138 -1.45 3.22 11.20
CA SER A 138 -1.26 1.78 11.35
C SER A 138 -2.15 0.97 10.41
N GLY A 139 -1.92 -0.34 10.33
CA GLY A 139 -2.80 -1.29 9.66
C GLY A 139 -2.24 -1.93 8.40
N ILE A 140 -3.11 -2.52 7.61
CA ILE A 140 -2.75 -3.41 6.52
C ILE A 140 -2.01 -2.68 5.40
N VAL A 141 -0.88 -3.26 5.02
CA VAL A 141 -0.10 -2.89 3.84
C VAL A 141 0.19 -4.15 3.03
N ILE A 142 -0.04 -4.08 1.71
CA ILE A 142 0.27 -5.15 0.77
C ILE A 142 1.58 -4.82 0.07
N ILE A 143 2.50 -5.77 0.12
CA ILE A 143 3.79 -5.74 -0.57
C ILE A 143 3.77 -6.83 -1.64
N ALA A 144 3.91 -6.46 -2.88
CA ALA A 144 4.14 -7.40 -3.96
C ALA A 144 5.61 -7.85 -3.93
N LYS A 145 5.86 -9.14 -4.08
CA LYS A 145 7.22 -9.70 -4.06
C LYS A 145 8.01 -9.38 -5.33
N THR A 146 7.29 -9.04 -6.41
CA THR A 146 7.90 -8.59 -7.67
C THR A 146 7.16 -7.37 -8.23
N SER A 147 7.84 -6.60 -9.08
CA SER A 147 7.22 -5.49 -9.79
C SER A 147 6.15 -5.94 -10.81
N VAL A 148 6.21 -7.18 -11.27
CA VAL A 148 5.16 -7.77 -12.13
C VAL A 148 3.85 -7.87 -11.37
N VAL A 149 3.90 -8.45 -10.16
CA VAL A 149 2.74 -8.56 -9.27
C VAL A 149 2.22 -7.18 -8.88
N GLN A 150 3.09 -6.23 -8.54
CA GLN A 150 2.69 -4.85 -8.25
C GLN A 150 1.92 -4.23 -9.41
N HIS A 151 2.43 -4.39 -10.63
CA HIS A 151 1.78 -3.85 -11.83
C HIS A 151 0.45 -4.54 -12.15
N ALA A 152 0.32 -5.83 -11.84
CA ALA A 152 -0.93 -6.57 -11.98
C ALA A 152 -2.04 -6.01 -11.07
N PHE A 153 -1.71 -5.58 -9.84
CA PHE A 153 -2.64 -4.83 -8.99
C PHE A 153 -3.10 -3.52 -9.63
N ASP A 154 -2.21 -2.79 -10.27
CA ASP A 154 -2.55 -1.52 -10.93
C ASP A 154 -3.55 -1.70 -12.09
N LYS A 155 -3.43 -2.79 -12.85
CA LYS A 155 -4.33 -3.09 -13.97
C LYS A 155 -5.69 -3.66 -13.53
N LYS A 156 -5.73 -4.47 -12.46
CA LYS A 156 -6.92 -5.15 -11.96
C LYS A 156 -7.65 -4.37 -10.85
N ARG A 157 -7.58 -3.06 -10.84
CA ARG A 157 -8.10 -2.16 -9.77
C ARG A 157 -9.58 -2.26 -9.45
N THR A 158 -10.37 -2.94 -10.24
CA THR A 158 -11.85 -2.88 -10.19
C THR A 158 -12.48 -3.44 -8.91
N HIS A 159 -11.70 -4.08 -8.03
CA HIS A 159 -12.22 -4.69 -6.80
C HIS A 159 -11.28 -4.55 -5.60
N PHE A 160 -10.43 -3.52 -5.60
CA PHE A 160 -9.53 -3.26 -4.47
C PHE A 160 -10.18 -2.29 -3.48
N HIS A 161 -10.79 -2.83 -2.43
CA HIS A 161 -11.43 -2.07 -1.37
C HIS A 161 -10.50 -1.93 -0.17
N LYS A 162 -10.43 -0.72 0.37
CA LYS A 162 -9.64 -0.39 1.56
C LYS A 162 -10.55 0.28 2.58
N ASN A 163 -10.77 -0.38 3.70
CA ASN A 163 -11.51 0.17 4.81
C ASN A 163 -10.53 0.59 5.91
N TYR A 164 -10.84 1.72 6.49
CA TYR A 164 -10.09 2.29 7.61
C TYR A 164 -11.04 2.49 8.77
N ASP A 165 -10.60 2.15 9.96
CA ASP A 165 -11.19 2.63 11.20
C ASP A 165 -10.53 3.96 11.58
N ALA A 166 -11.33 4.96 11.88
CA ALA A 166 -10.89 6.28 12.26
C ALA A 166 -11.70 6.79 13.45
N ILE A 167 -11.07 7.58 14.33
CA ILE A 167 -11.75 8.23 15.43
C ILE A 167 -11.61 9.73 15.26
N VAL A 168 -12.73 10.42 15.12
CA VAL A 168 -12.77 11.88 14.98
C VAL A 168 -13.16 12.57 16.27
N GLU A 169 -12.73 13.79 16.43
CA GLU A 169 -13.19 14.68 17.49
C GLU A 169 -14.55 15.29 17.11
N GLY A 170 -15.48 15.27 18.06
CA GLY A 170 -16.85 15.72 17.86
C GLY A 170 -17.82 14.64 17.45
N GLN A 171 -19.09 15.01 17.31
CA GLN A 171 -20.21 14.13 16.96
C GLN A 171 -20.69 14.46 15.54
N LEU A 172 -20.55 13.51 14.62
CA LEU A 172 -20.97 13.71 13.23
C LEU A 172 -22.51 13.87 13.14
N PRO A 173 -22.99 14.72 12.21
CA PRO A 173 -24.41 15.03 12.10
C PRO A 173 -25.24 13.97 11.38
N ALA A 174 -24.61 12.97 10.76
CA ALA A 174 -25.28 11.93 9.97
C ALA A 174 -24.57 10.58 10.10
N ASN A 175 -25.31 9.50 9.97
CA ASN A 175 -24.81 8.13 10.07
C ASN A 175 -23.92 7.72 8.88
N SER A 176 -24.07 8.36 7.73
CA SER A 176 -23.22 8.15 6.57
C SER A 176 -23.02 9.44 5.78
N ILE A 177 -21.79 9.63 5.27
CA ILE A 177 -21.39 10.82 4.53
C ILE A 177 -20.51 10.37 3.37
N SER A 178 -20.77 10.86 2.16
CA SER A 178 -19.90 10.66 0.99
C SER A 178 -19.22 11.95 0.62
N ILE A 179 -17.87 11.97 0.63
CA ILE A 179 -17.06 13.14 0.36
C ILE A 179 -16.32 12.95 -0.96
N GLN A 180 -16.55 13.87 -1.90
CA GLN A 180 -15.94 13.84 -3.24
C GLN A 180 -15.12 15.12 -3.53
N TRP A 181 -14.53 15.71 -2.51
CA TRP A 181 -13.74 16.94 -2.64
C TRP A 181 -12.33 16.63 -3.19
N PRO A 182 -11.93 17.28 -4.30
CA PRO A 182 -10.59 17.10 -4.85
C PRO A 182 -9.51 17.59 -3.89
N ILE A 183 -8.38 16.87 -3.87
CA ILE A 183 -7.28 17.15 -2.95
C ILE A 183 -6.03 17.60 -3.71
N GLY A 184 -5.50 18.75 -3.32
CA GLY A 184 -4.27 19.35 -3.80
C GLY A 184 -3.24 19.58 -2.69
N ARG A 185 -2.12 20.18 -3.06
CA ARG A 185 -1.12 20.66 -2.09
C ARG A 185 -1.62 21.98 -1.51
N LYS A 186 -1.53 22.14 -0.19
CA LYS A 186 -1.84 23.40 0.48
C LYS A 186 -0.81 24.47 0.07
N PRO A 187 -1.22 25.65 -0.40
CA PRO A 187 -0.30 26.73 -0.73
C PRO A 187 0.64 27.06 0.46
N GLY A 188 1.92 27.22 0.17
CA GLY A 188 2.93 27.51 1.19
C GLY A 188 3.40 26.31 2.02
N SER A 189 2.83 25.12 1.87
CA SER A 189 3.26 23.91 2.60
C SER A 189 3.84 22.85 1.67
N ILE A 190 4.94 22.22 2.11
CA ILE A 190 5.53 21.07 1.42
C ILE A 190 4.91 19.74 1.85
N ILE A 191 4.24 19.72 3.02
CA ILE A 191 3.69 18.48 3.65
C ILE A 191 2.17 18.45 3.52
N GLU A 192 1.49 19.54 3.88
CA GLU A 192 0.03 19.56 4.01
C GLU A 192 -0.69 19.46 2.66
N ARG A 193 -1.88 18.91 2.72
CA ARG A 193 -2.85 18.85 1.63
C ARG A 193 -4.10 19.64 2.04
N CYS A 194 -4.89 20.05 1.06
CA CYS A 194 -6.18 20.69 1.28
C CYS A 194 -7.17 20.30 0.19
N CYS A 195 -8.45 20.45 0.49
CA CYS A 195 -9.48 20.38 -0.56
C CYS A 195 -9.38 21.64 -1.43
N THR A 196 -9.32 21.44 -2.75
CA THR A 196 -9.23 22.54 -3.73
C THR A 196 -9.74 22.06 -5.08
N SER A 197 -10.42 22.94 -5.82
CA SER A 197 -10.95 22.64 -7.16
C SER A 197 -9.87 22.22 -8.16
N GLU A 198 -8.64 22.69 -7.99
CA GLU A 198 -7.48 22.32 -8.83
C GLU A 198 -6.82 21.01 -8.41
N GLY A 199 -7.32 20.38 -7.34
CA GLY A 199 -6.82 19.13 -6.80
C GLY A 199 -7.13 17.92 -7.69
N LYS A 200 -6.54 16.79 -7.34
CA LYS A 200 -6.90 15.51 -7.98
C LYS A 200 -8.20 14.98 -7.38
N PRO A 201 -9.11 14.41 -8.18
CA PRO A 201 -10.32 13.79 -7.68
C PRO A 201 -10.05 12.84 -6.52
N ALA A 202 -10.81 12.97 -5.45
CA ALA A 202 -10.72 12.14 -4.26
C ALA A 202 -12.13 11.79 -3.79
N HIS A 203 -12.34 10.54 -3.36
CA HIS A 203 -13.64 10.05 -2.91
C HIS A 203 -13.48 9.13 -1.70
N THR A 204 -14.18 9.49 -0.61
CA THR A 204 -14.21 8.76 0.67
C THR A 204 -15.66 8.64 1.13
N ASP A 205 -16.13 7.41 1.36
CA ASP A 205 -17.39 7.17 2.04
C ASP A 205 -17.12 6.91 3.52
N ILE A 206 -17.91 7.51 4.38
CA ILE A 206 -17.80 7.45 5.83
C ILE A 206 -19.09 6.86 6.39
N THR A 207 -18.97 5.89 7.28
CA THR A 207 -20.07 5.31 8.06
C THR A 207 -19.77 5.47 9.53
N VAL A 208 -20.68 6.06 10.29
CA VAL A 208 -20.58 6.18 11.75
C VAL A 208 -20.89 4.82 12.38
N LEU A 209 -20.00 4.35 13.24
CA LEU A 209 -20.14 3.10 13.96
C LEU A 209 -20.63 3.33 15.40
N SER A 210 -20.05 4.30 16.10
CA SER A 210 -20.45 4.68 17.47
C SER A 210 -20.00 6.12 17.76
N SER A 211 -20.60 6.72 18.78
CA SER A 211 -20.18 8.03 19.30
C SER A 211 -20.23 7.98 20.83
N ASN A 212 -19.11 8.35 21.45
CA ASN A 212 -18.93 8.31 22.90
C ASN A 212 -18.47 9.68 23.41
N ALA A 213 -18.82 10.01 24.65
CA ALA A 213 -18.32 11.19 25.34
C ALA A 213 -17.29 10.76 26.40
N ILE A 214 -16.16 11.45 26.46
CA ILE A 214 -15.20 11.33 27.55
C ILE A 214 -15.33 12.58 28.40
N SER A 215 -15.77 12.42 29.64
CA SER A 215 -15.90 13.53 30.59
C SER A 215 -14.56 13.77 31.32
N GLN A 216 -13.96 14.93 31.08
CA GLN A 216 -12.80 15.38 31.85
C GLN A 216 -13.04 16.80 32.38
N ASN A 217 -12.85 17.01 33.69
CA ASN A 217 -12.99 18.34 34.33
C ASN A 217 -14.33 19.05 34.04
N MET A 218 -15.44 18.31 34.06
CA MET A 218 -16.80 18.80 33.74
C MET A 218 -17.01 19.28 32.30
N VAL A 219 -16.14 18.90 31.39
CA VAL A 219 -16.28 19.16 29.95
C VAL A 219 -16.37 17.83 29.23
N ASP A 220 -17.45 17.62 28.48
CA ASP A 220 -17.63 16.44 27.66
C ASP A 220 -16.94 16.63 26.30
N GLN A 221 -15.93 15.83 26.02
CA GLN A 221 -15.32 15.73 24.72
C GLN A 221 -15.93 14.53 23.98
N TYR A 222 -16.56 14.77 22.85
CA TYR A 222 -17.16 13.72 22.03
C TYR A 222 -16.12 13.15 21.05
N PHE A 223 -16.14 11.84 20.90
CA PHE A 223 -15.39 11.10 19.89
C PHE A 223 -16.35 10.21 19.09
N THR A 224 -16.19 10.24 17.78
CA THR A 224 -16.98 9.39 16.89
C THR A 224 -16.06 8.39 16.19
N HIS A 225 -16.37 7.12 16.36
CA HIS A 225 -15.75 6.03 15.61
C HIS A 225 -16.43 5.92 14.25
N VAL A 226 -15.66 6.02 13.19
CA VAL A 226 -16.13 5.92 11.83
C VAL A 226 -15.34 4.88 11.04
N GLN A 227 -16.03 4.23 10.12
CA GLN A 227 -15.40 3.43 9.08
C GLN A 227 -15.32 4.26 7.79
N CYS A 228 -14.15 4.32 7.18
CA CYS A 228 -13.91 5.04 5.93
C CYS A 228 -13.59 4.05 4.80
N LEU A 229 -14.40 4.03 3.74
CA LEU A 229 -14.12 3.30 2.50
C LEU A 229 -13.46 4.26 1.50
N LEU A 230 -12.25 3.89 1.04
CA LEU A 230 -11.53 4.68 0.05
C LEU A 230 -11.75 4.18 -1.37
N HIS A 231 -12.34 5.02 -2.22
CA HIS A 231 -12.42 4.80 -3.67
C HIS A 231 -11.19 5.32 -4.42
N THR A 232 -10.46 6.25 -3.81
CA THR A 232 -9.20 6.82 -4.30
C THR A 232 -8.14 6.79 -3.20
N GLY A 233 -6.86 7.02 -3.53
CA GLY A 233 -5.76 7.02 -2.57
C GLY A 233 -4.89 8.27 -2.70
N ARG A 234 -5.38 9.44 -2.28
CA ARG A 234 -4.57 10.68 -2.25
C ARG A 234 -3.81 10.76 -0.94
N THR A 235 -2.67 11.44 -0.95
CA THR A 235 -1.89 11.70 0.27
C THR A 235 -2.78 12.38 1.31
N HIS A 236 -2.81 11.85 2.54
CA HIS A 236 -3.60 12.34 3.68
C HIS A 236 -5.12 12.42 3.43
N GLN A 237 -5.67 11.64 2.49
CA GLN A 237 -7.04 11.83 2.00
C GLN A 237 -8.10 11.84 3.11
N ILE A 238 -8.14 10.82 3.97
CA ILE A 238 -9.12 10.72 5.08
C ILE A 238 -8.92 11.90 6.04
N ARG A 239 -7.67 12.19 6.40
CA ARG A 239 -7.29 13.27 7.32
C ARG A 239 -7.79 14.62 6.82
N VAL A 240 -7.55 14.94 5.55
CA VAL A 240 -7.97 16.19 4.89
C VAL A 240 -9.49 16.25 4.79
N HIS A 241 -10.15 15.20 4.35
CA HIS A 241 -11.61 15.19 4.18
C HIS A 241 -12.33 15.42 5.50
N LEU A 242 -11.94 14.69 6.56
CA LEU A 242 -12.56 14.82 7.87
C LEU A 242 -12.26 16.18 8.53
N SER A 243 -11.04 16.67 8.43
CA SER A 243 -10.68 18.02 8.91
C SER A 243 -11.48 19.11 8.19
N GLN A 244 -11.59 19.03 6.86
CA GLN A 244 -12.37 20.01 6.07
C GLN A 244 -13.87 19.95 6.39
N LEU A 245 -14.37 18.78 6.79
CA LEU A 245 -15.76 18.62 7.25
C LEU A 245 -15.99 19.24 8.65
N GLY A 246 -14.92 19.62 9.37
CA GLY A 246 -14.98 20.16 10.72
C GLY A 246 -14.84 19.11 11.83
N TYR A 247 -14.50 17.87 11.48
CA TYR A 247 -14.32 16.75 12.40
C TYR A 247 -12.93 16.11 12.21
N PRO A 248 -11.85 16.77 12.68
CA PRO A 248 -10.50 16.25 12.53
C PRO A 248 -10.36 14.90 13.24
N LEU A 249 -9.41 14.08 12.80
CA LEU A 249 -9.03 12.88 13.53
C LEU A 249 -8.45 13.24 14.89
N ALA A 250 -8.83 12.50 15.93
CA ALA A 250 -8.18 12.62 17.22
C ALA A 250 -6.67 12.39 17.07
N GLY A 251 -5.85 13.26 17.67
CA GLY A 251 -4.39 13.19 17.59
C GLY A 251 -3.76 13.61 16.26
N ASP A 252 -4.53 14.15 15.32
CA ASP A 252 -3.99 14.67 14.06
C ASP A 252 -3.68 16.18 14.16
N ASP A 253 -2.60 16.54 14.82
CA ASP A 253 -2.18 17.92 15.04
C ASP A 253 -1.94 18.70 13.73
N LEU A 254 -1.53 18.00 12.66
CA LEU A 254 -1.33 18.61 11.35
C LEU A 254 -2.63 19.14 10.73
N TYR A 255 -3.77 18.53 11.07
CA TYR A 255 -5.09 18.84 10.50
C TYR A 255 -6.13 19.28 11.54
N GLY A 256 -5.68 19.71 12.73
CA GLY A 256 -6.53 20.35 13.72
C GLY A 256 -7.07 19.43 14.82
N GLY A 257 -6.63 18.18 14.88
CA GLY A 257 -6.89 17.29 16.02
C GLY A 257 -5.94 17.57 17.19
N HIS A 258 -6.31 17.12 18.38
CA HIS A 258 -5.58 17.36 19.61
C HIS A 258 -4.87 16.11 20.13
N LEU A 259 -3.61 16.27 20.57
CA LEU A 259 -2.76 15.18 21.09
C LEU A 259 -3.08 14.76 22.54
N ASN A 260 -4.11 15.34 23.17
CA ASN A 260 -4.40 15.14 24.58
C ASN A 260 -4.82 13.71 24.93
N TYR A 261 -5.36 12.97 23.96
CA TYR A 261 -5.97 11.67 24.19
C TYR A 261 -5.24 10.53 23.47
N ILE A 262 -4.59 10.86 22.36
CA ILE A 262 -3.77 9.92 21.57
C ILE A 262 -2.64 10.69 20.90
N GLY A 263 -1.43 10.13 20.89
CA GLY A 263 -0.21 10.80 20.41
C GLY A 263 0.00 10.76 18.89
N ARG A 264 -1.00 10.36 18.11
CA ARG A 264 -0.95 10.23 16.65
C ARG A 264 -2.35 10.34 16.05
N GLN A 265 -2.46 10.56 14.74
CA GLN A 265 -3.77 10.46 14.10
C GLN A 265 -4.41 9.09 14.38
N ALA A 266 -5.63 9.09 14.92
CA ALA A 266 -6.43 7.90 15.20
C ALA A 266 -6.98 7.31 13.89
N LEU A 267 -6.08 6.72 13.10
CA LEU A 267 -6.36 6.15 11.79
C LEU A 267 -5.67 4.80 11.62
N HIS A 268 -6.43 3.79 11.21
CA HIS A 268 -5.99 2.42 11.07
C HIS A 268 -6.58 1.77 9.82
N ALA A 269 -5.75 1.25 8.93
CA ALA A 269 -6.17 0.47 7.77
C ALA A 269 -6.60 -0.93 8.23
N SER A 270 -7.87 -1.08 8.62
CA SER A 270 -8.37 -2.27 9.31
C SER A 270 -8.70 -3.43 8.39
N ARG A 271 -9.05 -3.16 7.11
CA ARG A 271 -9.45 -4.21 6.19
C ARG A 271 -9.09 -3.87 4.76
N VAL A 272 -8.63 -4.89 4.02
CA VAL A 272 -8.52 -4.85 2.57
C VAL A 272 -9.21 -6.06 1.96
N SER A 273 -9.86 -5.87 0.82
CA SER A 273 -10.42 -6.97 0.05
C SER A 273 -10.18 -6.77 -1.45
N PHE A 274 -9.80 -7.82 -2.14
CA PHE A 274 -9.40 -7.78 -3.55
C PHE A 274 -9.39 -9.17 -4.17
N TYR A 275 -9.47 -9.23 -5.50
CA TYR A 275 -9.08 -10.44 -6.22
C TYR A 275 -7.56 -10.51 -6.33
N HIS A 276 -6.99 -11.63 -5.88
CA HIS A 276 -5.56 -11.86 -5.99
C HIS A 276 -5.10 -11.76 -7.45
N PRO A 277 -4.09 -10.92 -7.78
CA PRO A 277 -3.80 -10.59 -9.18
C PRO A 277 -3.27 -11.76 -10.00
N MET A 278 -2.72 -12.78 -9.35
CA MET A 278 -2.13 -13.95 -10.02
C MET A 278 -3.06 -15.18 -9.98
N THR A 279 -3.68 -15.49 -8.83
CA THR A 279 -4.55 -16.67 -8.67
C THR A 279 -6.01 -16.37 -8.98
N ASN A 280 -6.41 -15.10 -9.00
CA ASN A 280 -7.79 -14.63 -9.15
C ASN A 280 -8.75 -15.07 -8.03
N GLU A 281 -8.22 -15.51 -6.89
CA GLU A 281 -9.00 -15.81 -5.69
C GLU A 281 -9.39 -14.52 -4.97
N TRP A 282 -10.59 -14.51 -4.36
CA TRP A 282 -11.01 -13.41 -3.50
C TRP A 282 -10.33 -13.51 -2.15
N LEU A 283 -9.61 -12.47 -1.74
CA LEU A 283 -9.01 -12.35 -0.42
C LEU A 283 -9.66 -11.20 0.36
N GLU A 284 -9.96 -11.47 1.62
CA GLU A 284 -10.37 -10.48 2.61
C GLU A 284 -9.48 -10.62 3.84
N LEU A 285 -8.69 -9.58 4.13
CA LEU A 285 -7.69 -9.56 5.19
C LEU A 285 -8.00 -8.43 6.16
N GLN A 286 -7.83 -8.70 7.46
CA GLN A 286 -8.17 -7.77 8.53
C GLN A 286 -7.03 -7.64 9.53
N ALA A 287 -6.88 -6.44 10.09
CA ALA A 287 -6.03 -6.16 11.24
C ALA A 287 -6.85 -5.59 12.38
N PRO A 288 -6.63 -6.02 13.63
CA PRO A 288 -7.40 -5.54 14.77
C PRO A 288 -7.08 -4.08 15.07
N ILE A 289 -8.10 -3.31 15.49
CA ILE A 289 -7.91 -1.92 15.92
C ILE A 289 -6.88 -1.88 17.05
N PRO A 290 -5.85 -1.02 16.98
CA PRO A 290 -4.81 -0.90 18.00
C PRO A 290 -5.34 -0.47 19.38
N SER A 291 -4.63 -0.83 20.43
CA SER A 291 -5.05 -0.57 21.83
C SER A 291 -5.20 0.91 22.16
N ASP A 292 -4.33 1.77 21.59
CA ASP A 292 -4.37 3.22 21.77
C ASP A 292 -5.65 3.83 21.18
N MET A 293 -6.14 3.32 20.05
CA MET A 293 -7.42 3.73 19.47
C MET A 293 -8.60 3.11 20.24
N LYS A 294 -8.50 1.83 20.67
CA LYS A 294 -9.56 1.20 21.49
C LYS A 294 -9.81 1.97 22.77
N ALA A 295 -8.77 2.51 23.40
CA ALA A 295 -8.90 3.30 24.62
C ALA A 295 -9.82 4.51 24.45
N LEU A 296 -9.93 5.11 23.26
CA LEU A 296 -10.87 6.20 22.97
C LEU A 296 -12.33 5.73 22.81
N LEU A 297 -12.58 4.43 22.67
CA LEU A 297 -13.90 3.86 22.41
C LEU A 297 -14.53 3.22 23.65
N THR A 298 -13.77 3.07 24.73
CA THR A 298 -14.16 2.29 25.93
C THR A 298 -14.54 3.15 27.14
N TYR A 299 -14.72 4.44 26.96
CA TYR A 299 -15.16 5.35 28.04
C TYR A 299 -16.64 5.64 27.95
#